data_5a31acdf7bb4a01a89dbe665b3593ae0
#
_entry.id   5a31acdf7bb4a01a89dbe665b3593ae0
#
_cell.length_a   1.000
_cell.length_b   1.000
_cell.length_c   1.000
_cell.angle_alpha   90.00
_cell.angle_beta   90.00
_cell.angle_gamma   90.00
#
_symmetry.space_group_name_H-M   'P 1'
#
loop_
_entity.id
_entity.type
_entity.pdbx_description
1 polymer ?
#
loop_
_entity_poly.entity_id
_entity_poly.type
_entity_poly.pdbx_seq_one_letter_code
_entity_poly.pdbx_strand_id
1 'polypeptide(L)'
;MKLWIAQGFGVGRIPVAPGTFGSAVGVAWFALLLAGGSWWCLLGGAAAGLGLSVWLCGAAERILGQTDPGSVVLDEFTAMPVCFFAWVGILHWRNGVLPAAGYFFSKENWLPTLGVFVAFRLFDVLKPWPVYQSQALPGGWGVTLDDLLAAVYVNLAVLAVYGVKMLVAG
;
A
#
# COMPACT_ATOMS: atom_id res chain seq x y z
N MET A 1 -0.39 -23.79 1.44
CA MET A 1 -0.58 -22.81 0.35
C MET A 1 -1.03 -21.45 0.87
N LYS A 2 -2.10 -21.33 1.69
CA LYS A 2 -2.59 -20.02 2.21
C LYS A 2 -1.50 -19.23 2.94
N LEU A 3 -0.78 -19.84 3.88
CA LEU A 3 0.30 -19.21 4.62
C LEU A 3 1.43 -18.69 3.71
N TRP A 4 1.82 -19.48 2.69
CA TRP A 4 2.87 -19.09 1.77
C TRP A 4 2.51 -17.84 0.94
N ILE A 5 1.23 -17.71 0.54
CA ILE A 5 0.73 -16.53 -0.16
C ILE A 5 0.67 -15.34 0.81
N ALA A 6 0.15 -15.53 2.04
CA ALA A 6 0.11 -14.49 3.07
C ALA A 6 1.52 -13.98 3.43
N GLN A 7 2.54 -14.85 3.32
CA GLN A 7 3.95 -14.48 3.47
C GLN A 7 4.56 -13.88 2.19
N GLY A 8 3.76 -13.37 1.26
CA GLY A 8 4.23 -12.74 0.04
C GLY A 8 5.13 -13.65 -0.79
N PHE A 9 4.74 -14.92 -0.97
CA PHE A 9 5.49 -15.95 -1.71
C PHE A 9 6.90 -16.20 -1.15
N GLY A 10 7.08 -16.00 0.16
CA GLY A 10 8.33 -16.20 0.88
C GLY A 10 9.07 -14.92 1.25
N VAL A 11 8.65 -13.76 0.76
CA VAL A 11 9.23 -12.44 1.13
C VAL A 11 9.16 -12.21 2.65
N GLY A 12 8.05 -12.58 3.29
CA GLY A 12 7.84 -12.46 4.73
C GLY A 12 8.78 -13.34 5.58
N ARG A 13 9.57 -14.24 4.96
CA ARG A 13 10.59 -15.04 5.65
C ARG A 13 11.96 -14.38 5.70
N ILE A 14 12.11 -13.21 5.10
CA ILE A 14 13.34 -12.42 5.18
C ILE A 14 13.53 -12.02 6.65
N PRO A 15 14.71 -12.29 7.26
CA PRO A 15 14.90 -12.14 8.71
C PRO A 15 14.93 -10.69 9.18
N VAL A 16 15.14 -9.73 8.27
CA VAL A 16 15.24 -8.30 8.57
C VAL A 16 14.19 -7.53 7.81
N ALA A 17 13.33 -6.80 8.53
CA ALA A 17 12.31 -5.90 7.99
C ALA A 17 11.45 -6.52 6.87
N PRO A 18 10.82 -7.71 7.07
CA PRO A 18 10.05 -8.39 6.02
C PRO A 18 8.94 -7.52 5.43
N GLY A 19 8.24 -6.71 6.24
CA GLY A 19 7.23 -5.77 5.77
C GLY A 19 7.76 -4.70 4.82
N THR A 20 9.01 -4.24 4.99
CA THR A 20 9.66 -3.33 4.04
C THR A 20 9.82 -3.98 2.66
N PHE A 21 10.20 -5.25 2.62
CA PHE A 21 10.26 -6.00 1.36
C PHE A 21 8.86 -6.29 0.80
N GLY A 22 7.88 -6.58 1.67
CA GLY A 22 6.47 -6.70 1.28
C GLY A 22 5.96 -5.43 0.59
N SER A 23 6.20 -4.27 1.20
CA SER A 23 5.87 -2.97 0.64
C SER A 23 6.60 -2.70 -0.69
N ALA A 24 7.87 -3.09 -0.83
CA ALA A 24 8.62 -2.94 -2.09
C ALA A 24 8.00 -3.78 -3.22
N VAL A 25 7.58 -5.02 -2.93
CA VAL A 25 6.82 -5.84 -3.88
C VAL A 25 5.47 -5.19 -4.19
N GLY A 26 4.84 -4.53 -3.20
CA GLY A 26 3.61 -3.74 -3.38
C GLY A 26 3.77 -2.57 -4.36
N VAL A 27 4.94 -1.93 -4.44
CA VAL A 27 5.23 -0.91 -5.47
C VAL A 27 5.23 -1.54 -6.88
N ALA A 28 5.80 -2.73 -7.04
CA ALA A 28 5.74 -3.45 -8.31
C ALA A 28 4.30 -3.87 -8.66
N TRP A 29 3.51 -4.27 -7.67
CA TRP A 29 2.08 -4.55 -7.82
C TRP A 29 1.31 -3.31 -8.28
N PHE A 30 1.54 -2.15 -7.68
CA PHE A 30 0.99 -0.87 -8.15
C PHE A 30 1.31 -0.62 -9.62
N ALA A 31 2.58 -0.77 -10.01
CA ALA A 31 3.01 -0.58 -11.39
C ALA A 31 2.27 -1.53 -12.36
N LEU A 32 2.07 -2.79 -11.96
CA LEU A 32 1.34 -3.78 -12.74
C LEU A 32 -0.14 -3.41 -12.91
N LEU A 33 -0.80 -3.00 -11.83
CA LEU A 33 -2.20 -2.57 -11.87
C LEU A 33 -2.38 -1.33 -12.78
N LEU A 34 -1.46 -0.37 -12.66
CA LEU A 34 -1.50 0.85 -13.47
C LEU A 34 -1.20 0.57 -14.95
N ALA A 35 -0.33 -0.41 -15.25
CA ALA A 35 -0.04 -0.86 -16.61
C ALA A 35 -1.27 -1.43 -17.32
N GLY A 36 -2.31 -1.84 -16.60
CA GLY A 36 -3.62 -2.20 -17.16
C GLY A 36 -4.37 -1.04 -17.83
N GLY A 37 -3.89 0.20 -17.68
CA GLY A 37 -4.35 1.39 -18.42
C GLY A 37 -5.78 1.83 -18.10
N SER A 38 -6.41 1.32 -17.05
CA SER A 38 -7.78 1.67 -16.69
C SER A 38 -7.97 1.80 -15.18
N TRP A 39 -8.94 2.66 -14.79
CA TRP A 39 -9.36 2.77 -13.39
C TRP A 39 -9.91 1.45 -12.85
N TRP A 40 -10.55 0.64 -13.68
CA TRP A 40 -11.06 -0.67 -13.27
C TRP A 40 -9.94 -1.63 -12.90
N CYS A 41 -8.82 -1.63 -13.64
CA CYS A 41 -7.64 -2.42 -13.29
C CYS A 41 -7.01 -1.92 -11.98
N LEU A 42 -6.82 -0.61 -11.82
CA LEU A 42 -6.20 -0.03 -10.63
C LEU A 42 -7.06 -0.22 -9.38
N LEU A 43 -8.30 0.25 -9.40
CA LEU A 43 -9.19 0.22 -8.22
C LEU A 43 -9.71 -1.18 -7.95
N GLY A 44 -10.15 -1.89 -9.00
CA GLY A 44 -10.65 -3.27 -8.89
C GLY A 44 -9.55 -4.24 -8.43
N GLY A 45 -8.34 -4.11 -8.99
CA GLY A 45 -7.19 -4.91 -8.58
C GLY A 45 -6.74 -4.62 -7.15
N ALA A 46 -6.71 -3.36 -6.73
CA ALA A 46 -6.40 -2.99 -5.35
C ALA A 46 -7.48 -3.52 -4.38
N ALA A 47 -8.77 -3.34 -4.69
CA ALA A 47 -9.86 -3.85 -3.87
C ALA A 47 -9.86 -5.38 -3.76
N ALA A 48 -9.62 -6.08 -4.87
CA ALA A 48 -9.49 -7.53 -4.88
C ALA A 48 -8.28 -8.00 -4.05
N GLY A 49 -7.15 -7.29 -4.16
CA GLY A 49 -5.95 -7.54 -3.36
C GLY A 49 -6.23 -7.40 -1.86
N LEU A 50 -6.85 -6.30 -1.44
CA LEU A 50 -7.23 -6.06 -0.04
C LEU A 50 -8.20 -7.13 0.48
N GLY A 51 -9.22 -7.50 -0.31
CA GLY A 51 -10.14 -8.57 0.07
C GLY A 51 -9.43 -9.93 0.22
N LEU A 52 -8.48 -10.23 -0.65
CA LEU A 52 -7.64 -11.42 -0.57
C LEU A 52 -6.72 -11.37 0.67
N SER A 53 -6.17 -10.19 1.00
CA SER A 53 -5.37 -9.96 2.19
C SER A 53 -6.17 -10.27 3.45
N VAL A 54 -7.35 -9.68 3.64
CA VAL A 54 -8.22 -9.95 4.79
C VAL A 54 -8.44 -11.46 4.97
N TRP A 55 -8.73 -12.17 3.88
CA TRP A 55 -8.97 -13.61 3.96
C TRP A 55 -7.72 -14.40 4.29
N LEU A 56 -6.59 -14.12 3.65
CA LEU A 56 -5.37 -14.91 3.78
C LEU A 56 -4.57 -14.55 5.03
N CYS A 57 -4.50 -13.27 5.43
CA CYS A 57 -3.87 -12.86 6.69
C CYS A 57 -4.62 -13.45 7.89
N GLY A 58 -5.96 -13.40 7.89
CA GLY A 58 -6.75 -14.06 8.93
C GLY A 58 -6.60 -15.59 8.95
N ALA A 59 -6.34 -16.22 7.79
CA ALA A 59 -6.02 -17.64 7.77
C ALA A 59 -4.59 -17.90 8.30
N ALA A 60 -3.63 -17.02 8.01
CA ALA A 60 -2.26 -17.12 8.51
C ALA A 60 -2.19 -16.97 10.03
N GLU A 61 -2.93 -16.02 10.62
CA GLU A 61 -3.04 -15.85 12.08
C GLU A 61 -3.50 -17.15 12.76
N ARG A 62 -4.55 -17.78 12.22
CA ARG A 62 -5.05 -19.06 12.77
C ARG A 62 -4.05 -20.20 12.65
N ILE A 63 -3.29 -20.26 11.54
CA ILE A 63 -2.28 -21.31 11.30
C ILE A 63 -1.08 -21.11 12.23
N LEU A 64 -0.65 -19.86 12.46
CA LEU A 64 0.52 -19.53 13.26
C LEU A 64 0.19 -19.39 14.75
N GLY A 65 -1.10 -19.27 15.13
CA GLY A 65 -1.52 -19.04 16.51
C GLY A 65 -1.07 -17.69 17.06
N GLN A 66 -0.85 -16.71 16.19
CA GLN A 66 -0.34 -15.37 16.54
C GLN A 66 -1.22 -14.31 15.86
N THR A 67 -1.47 -13.21 16.58
CA THR A 67 -2.10 -12.01 16.02
C THR A 67 -1.00 -11.19 15.34
N ASP A 68 -1.26 -10.72 14.13
CA ASP A 68 -0.35 -9.91 13.33
C ASP A 68 1.08 -10.49 13.28
N PRO A 69 1.27 -11.70 12.71
CA PRO A 69 2.59 -12.33 12.68
C PRO A 69 3.50 -11.56 11.73
N GLY A 70 4.65 -11.09 12.19
CA GLY A 70 5.59 -10.28 11.40
C GLY A 70 6.16 -10.95 10.13
N SER A 71 5.83 -12.22 9.88
CA SER A 71 6.14 -12.92 8.62
C SER A 71 5.01 -12.86 7.59
N VAL A 72 3.86 -12.32 7.95
CA VAL A 72 2.76 -12.00 7.03
C VAL A 72 3.05 -10.62 6.47
N VAL A 73 3.03 -10.46 5.16
CA VAL A 73 3.39 -9.21 4.45
C VAL A 73 2.46 -8.94 3.27
N LEU A 74 1.38 -9.72 3.14
CA LEU A 74 0.41 -9.56 2.05
C LEU A 74 -0.43 -8.29 2.22
N ASP A 75 -0.65 -7.85 3.43
CA ASP A 75 -1.30 -6.61 3.84
C ASP A 75 -0.54 -5.40 3.32
N GLU A 76 0.75 -5.26 3.65
CA GLU A 76 1.59 -4.18 3.12
C GLU A 76 1.70 -4.25 1.58
N PHE A 77 1.84 -5.46 1.03
CA PHE A 77 1.87 -5.67 -0.42
C PHE A 77 0.62 -5.14 -1.09
N THR A 78 -0.58 -5.43 -0.54
CA THR A 78 -1.87 -5.07 -1.15
C THR A 78 -2.32 -3.64 -0.82
N ALA A 79 -1.86 -3.05 0.29
CA ALA A 79 -2.14 -1.67 0.64
C ALA A 79 -1.29 -0.65 -0.15
N MET A 80 -0.09 -1.03 -0.58
CA MET A 80 0.83 -0.13 -1.27
C MET A 80 0.24 0.55 -2.52
N PRO A 81 -0.53 -0.10 -3.43
CA PRO A 81 -1.18 0.58 -4.54
C PRO A 81 -2.09 1.74 -4.09
N VAL A 82 -2.76 1.59 -2.94
CA VAL A 82 -3.65 2.63 -2.41
C VAL A 82 -2.89 3.91 -2.07
N CYS A 83 -1.63 3.82 -1.64
CA CYS A 83 -0.78 4.98 -1.32
C CYS A 83 -0.61 5.95 -2.49
N PHE A 84 -0.78 5.48 -3.71
CA PHE A 84 -0.60 6.29 -4.92
C PHE A 84 -1.90 6.88 -5.47
N PHE A 85 -3.07 6.59 -4.91
CA PHE A 85 -4.35 6.98 -5.48
C PHE A 85 -4.51 8.50 -5.62
N ALA A 86 -4.14 9.26 -4.58
CA ALA A 86 -4.20 10.73 -4.65
C ALA A 86 -3.29 11.28 -5.77
N TRP A 87 -2.07 10.77 -5.89
CA TRP A 87 -1.13 11.23 -6.92
C TRP A 87 -1.61 10.86 -8.32
N VAL A 88 -2.06 9.62 -8.54
CA VAL A 88 -2.66 9.19 -9.82
C VAL A 88 -3.89 10.04 -10.16
N GLY A 89 -4.76 10.31 -9.15
CA GLY A 89 -5.94 11.14 -9.32
C GLY A 89 -5.61 12.58 -9.73
N ILE A 90 -4.61 13.20 -9.08
CA ILE A 90 -4.13 14.54 -9.44
C ILE A 90 -3.60 14.56 -10.88
N LEU A 91 -2.80 13.59 -11.26
CA LEU A 91 -2.24 13.51 -12.62
C LEU A 91 -3.34 13.29 -13.66
N HIS A 92 -4.29 12.41 -13.38
CA HIS A 92 -5.43 12.20 -14.25
C HIS A 92 -6.30 13.46 -14.42
N TRP A 93 -6.58 14.16 -13.32
CA TRP A 93 -7.35 15.40 -13.36
C TRP A 93 -6.66 16.48 -14.19
N ARG A 94 -5.34 16.59 -14.11
CA ARG A 94 -4.54 17.59 -14.86
C ARG A 94 -4.38 17.25 -16.33
N ASN A 95 -4.22 15.97 -16.67
CA ASN A 95 -3.82 15.54 -18.01
C ASN A 95 -4.97 14.88 -18.80
N GLY A 96 -6.10 14.57 -18.16
CA GLY A 96 -7.24 13.89 -18.78
C GLY A 96 -7.04 12.39 -19.02
N VAL A 97 -5.85 11.85 -18.75
CA VAL A 97 -5.49 10.45 -18.96
C VAL A 97 -4.79 9.86 -17.73
N LEU A 98 -4.88 8.53 -17.55
CA LEU A 98 -4.10 7.85 -16.53
C LEU A 98 -2.59 7.94 -16.86
N PRO A 99 -1.73 8.19 -15.84
CA PRO A 99 -0.30 8.17 -16.05
C PRO A 99 0.17 6.76 -16.39
N ALA A 100 1.18 6.65 -17.25
CA ALA A 100 1.87 5.38 -17.47
C ALA A 100 2.65 4.98 -16.20
N ALA A 101 2.79 3.68 -15.94
CA ALA A 101 3.56 3.18 -14.78
C ALA A 101 5.00 3.72 -14.76
N GLY A 102 5.65 3.83 -15.92
CA GLY A 102 7.00 4.38 -16.05
C GLY A 102 7.17 5.83 -15.57
N TYR A 103 6.09 6.61 -15.51
CA TYR A 103 6.12 7.97 -14.96
C TYR A 103 6.68 8.00 -13.53
N PHE A 104 6.25 7.08 -12.67
CA PHE A 104 6.64 7.02 -11.26
C PHE A 104 8.11 6.61 -11.06
N PHE A 105 8.70 5.93 -12.05
CA PHE A 105 10.08 5.44 -12.00
C PHE A 105 11.04 6.27 -12.87
N SER A 106 10.55 7.37 -13.43
CA SER A 106 11.39 8.30 -14.22
C SER A 106 12.42 9.00 -13.31
N LYS A 107 13.46 9.59 -13.94
CA LYS A 107 14.51 10.32 -13.21
C LYS A 107 13.97 11.48 -12.38
N GLU A 108 12.85 12.07 -12.79
CA GLU A 108 12.19 13.20 -12.13
C GLU A 108 11.29 12.75 -10.97
N ASN A 109 10.74 11.53 -11.04
CA ASN A 109 9.67 11.09 -10.12
C ASN A 109 10.05 9.93 -9.20
N TRP A 110 11.23 9.29 -9.36
CA TRP A 110 11.65 8.20 -8.49
C TRP A 110 11.79 8.63 -7.03
N LEU A 111 12.27 9.85 -6.79
CA LEU A 111 12.43 10.37 -5.42
C LEU A 111 11.09 10.65 -4.74
N PRO A 112 10.10 11.33 -5.37
CA PRO A 112 8.72 11.37 -4.87
C PRO A 112 8.10 9.98 -4.67
N THR A 113 8.34 9.03 -5.57
CA THR A 113 7.85 7.64 -5.40
C THR A 113 8.45 6.97 -4.17
N LEU A 114 9.76 7.14 -3.96
CA LEU A 114 10.42 6.71 -2.73
C LEU A 114 9.84 7.41 -1.50
N GLY A 115 9.49 8.70 -1.62
CA GLY A 115 8.82 9.47 -0.55
C GLY A 115 7.48 8.86 -0.15
N VAL A 116 6.66 8.42 -1.10
CA VAL A 116 5.39 7.71 -0.83
C VAL A 116 5.66 6.39 -0.10
N PHE A 117 6.64 5.62 -0.55
CA PHE A 117 7.05 4.36 0.09
C PHE A 117 7.50 4.58 1.55
N VAL A 118 8.38 5.56 1.78
CA VAL A 118 8.89 5.88 3.12
C VAL A 118 7.77 6.39 4.02
N ALA A 119 6.89 7.24 3.51
CA ALA A 119 5.73 7.74 4.26
C ALA A 119 4.80 6.60 4.67
N PHE A 120 4.54 5.62 3.78
CA PHE A 120 3.76 4.45 4.13
C PHE A 120 4.40 3.68 5.29
N ARG A 121 5.70 3.36 5.19
CA ARG A 121 6.42 2.66 6.28
C ARG A 121 6.41 3.46 7.58
N LEU A 122 6.51 4.78 7.50
CA LEU A 122 6.44 5.65 8.68
C LEU A 122 5.07 5.54 9.38
N PHE A 123 3.97 5.68 8.65
CA PHE A 123 2.62 5.60 9.22
C PHE A 123 2.26 4.20 9.69
N ASP A 124 2.70 3.17 8.99
CA ASP A 124 2.53 1.78 9.39
C ASP A 124 3.29 1.44 10.69
N VAL A 125 4.51 1.96 10.87
CA VAL A 125 5.28 1.73 12.10
C VAL A 125 4.80 2.61 13.26
N LEU A 126 4.50 3.90 13.02
CA LEU A 126 4.05 4.84 14.05
C LEU A 126 2.60 4.61 14.46
N LYS A 127 1.78 4.03 13.58
CA LYS A 127 0.37 3.72 13.80
C LYS A 127 -0.41 4.85 14.48
N PRO A 128 -0.48 6.07 13.85
CA PRO A 128 -1.23 7.18 14.41
C PRO A 128 -2.70 6.79 14.59
N TRP A 129 -3.42 7.50 15.47
CA TRP A 129 -4.86 7.26 15.62
C TRP A 129 -5.59 7.50 14.28
N PRO A 130 -6.50 6.62 13.79
CA PRO A 130 -7.03 5.40 14.40
C PRO A 130 -6.30 4.10 13.94
N VAL A 131 -5.13 4.17 13.29
CA VAL A 131 -4.40 3.02 12.73
C VAL A 131 -4.16 1.95 13.81
N TYR A 132 -3.65 2.36 14.98
CA TYR A 132 -3.39 1.43 16.08
C TYR A 132 -4.67 0.74 16.56
N GLN A 133 -5.79 1.46 16.63
CA GLN A 133 -7.07 0.92 17.12
C GLN A 133 -7.70 -0.08 16.16
N SER A 134 -7.43 0.03 14.85
CA SER A 134 -7.95 -0.89 13.85
C SER A 134 -7.41 -2.32 14.01
N GLN A 135 -6.24 -2.49 14.62
CA GLN A 135 -5.67 -3.80 14.94
C GLN A 135 -6.52 -4.63 15.91
N ALA A 136 -7.40 -3.99 16.68
CA ALA A 136 -8.34 -4.70 17.57
C ALA A 136 -9.44 -5.45 16.80
N LEU A 137 -9.59 -5.25 15.51
CA LEU A 137 -10.56 -5.97 14.70
C LEU A 137 -10.14 -7.44 14.52
N PRO A 138 -11.11 -8.35 14.49
CA PRO A 138 -10.81 -9.78 14.50
C PRO A 138 -10.21 -10.25 13.15
N GLY A 139 -9.23 -11.12 13.26
CA GLY A 139 -8.61 -11.81 12.14
C GLY A 139 -7.98 -10.84 11.13
N GLY A 140 -7.93 -11.23 9.86
CA GLY A 140 -7.28 -10.44 8.82
C GLY A 140 -7.81 -9.02 8.61
N TRP A 141 -8.94 -8.63 9.20
CA TRP A 141 -9.40 -7.25 9.18
C TRP A 141 -8.46 -6.33 9.96
N GLY A 142 -8.02 -6.74 11.16
CA GLY A 142 -7.08 -5.94 11.96
C GLY A 142 -5.77 -5.70 11.21
N VAL A 143 -5.20 -6.78 10.67
CA VAL A 143 -3.92 -6.77 9.94
C VAL A 143 -3.99 -5.96 8.65
N THR A 144 -5.10 -6.05 7.89
CA THR A 144 -5.20 -5.36 6.58
C THR A 144 -5.65 -3.91 6.74
N LEU A 145 -6.49 -3.61 7.73
CA LEU A 145 -7.10 -2.29 7.85
C LEU A 145 -6.13 -1.25 8.41
N ASP A 146 -5.17 -1.65 9.26
CA ASP A 146 -4.14 -0.72 9.74
C ASP A 146 -3.26 -0.25 8.59
N ASP A 147 -2.84 -1.12 7.69
CA ASP A 147 -2.11 -0.75 6.48
C ASP A 147 -2.93 0.10 5.51
N LEU A 148 -4.21 -0.22 5.34
CA LEU A 148 -5.10 0.59 4.53
C LEU A 148 -5.25 2.02 5.10
N LEU A 149 -5.37 2.15 6.42
CA LEU A 149 -5.43 3.45 7.09
C LEU A 149 -4.08 4.19 7.00
N ALA A 150 -2.96 3.49 7.12
CA ALA A 150 -1.65 4.07 6.86
C ALA A 150 -1.55 4.62 5.42
N ALA A 151 -2.07 3.88 4.43
CA ALA A 151 -2.14 4.34 3.04
C ALA A 151 -3.05 5.57 2.87
N VAL A 152 -4.13 5.70 3.64
CA VAL A 152 -4.96 6.93 3.66
C VAL A 152 -4.14 8.12 4.16
N TYR A 153 -3.35 7.98 5.22
CA TYR A 153 -2.46 9.05 5.69
C TYR A 153 -1.44 9.47 4.63
N VAL A 154 -0.89 8.52 3.88
CA VAL A 154 -0.01 8.84 2.74
C VAL A 154 -0.73 9.69 1.70
N ASN A 155 -1.97 9.33 1.34
CA ASN A 155 -2.76 10.12 0.39
C ASN A 155 -3.04 11.54 0.91
N LEU A 156 -3.36 11.68 2.20
CA LEU A 156 -3.53 13.01 2.81
C LEU A 156 -2.24 13.84 2.76
N ALA A 157 -1.09 13.22 3.01
CA ALA A 157 0.21 13.88 2.90
C ALA A 157 0.51 14.32 1.45
N VAL A 158 0.23 13.47 0.47
CA VAL A 158 0.36 13.80 -0.97
C VAL A 158 -0.52 14.99 -1.34
N LEU A 159 -1.78 14.99 -0.91
CA LEU A 159 -2.72 16.10 -1.15
C LEU A 159 -2.25 17.40 -0.48
N ALA A 160 -1.73 17.34 0.74
CA ALA A 160 -1.19 18.50 1.45
C ALA A 160 0.02 19.08 0.72
N VAL A 161 0.97 18.25 0.30
CA VAL A 161 2.14 18.68 -0.49
C VAL A 161 1.72 19.31 -1.81
N TYR A 162 0.72 18.72 -2.49
CA TYR A 162 0.19 19.28 -3.73
C TYR A 162 -0.48 20.63 -3.49
N GLY A 163 -1.30 20.75 -2.45
CA GLY A 163 -1.96 22.02 -2.09
C GLY A 163 -0.97 23.14 -1.79
N VAL A 164 0.09 22.84 -1.00
CA VAL A 164 1.16 23.80 -0.71
C VAL A 164 1.87 24.26 -1.99
N LYS A 165 2.19 23.30 -2.90
CA LYS A 165 2.82 23.65 -4.20
C LYS A 165 1.94 24.58 -5.03
N MET A 166 0.63 24.37 -5.04
CA MET A 166 -0.30 25.24 -5.78
C MET A 166 -0.36 26.66 -5.18
N LEU A 167 -0.32 26.77 -3.86
CA LEU A 167 -0.32 28.07 -3.18
C LEU A 167 0.97 28.89 -3.40
N VAL A 168 2.10 28.18 -3.53
CA VAL A 168 3.42 28.84 -3.74
C VAL A 168 3.66 29.19 -5.21
N ALA A 169 3.03 28.47 -6.14
CA ALA A 169 3.19 28.66 -7.58
C ALA A 169 2.22 29.69 -8.20
N GLY A 170 1.17 30.12 -7.45
CA GLY A 170 0.22 31.17 -7.87
C GLY A 170 0.56 32.49 -7.25
#